data_ca76bb1e9440f663897d0e861f6c3f00
#
_entry.id   ca76bb1e9440f663897d0e861f6c3f00
#
_cell.length_a   1.000
_cell.length_b   1.000
_cell.length_c   1.000
_cell.angle_alpha   90.00
_cell.angle_beta   90.00
_cell.angle_gamma   90.00
#
_symmetry.space_group_name_H-M   'P 1'
#
loop_
_entity.id
_entity.type
_entity.pdbx_description
1 polymer ?
#
loop_
_entity_poly.entity_id
_entity_poly.type
_entity_poly.pdbx_seq_one_letter_code
_entity_poly.pdbx_strand_id
1 'polypeptide(L)'
;MIYTVTFNPSLDYVVDVKTFKTGQVNRTEQEKMFPGGKGINVSIVLNHLGLKSTAWGFLAGFTGEEISKRLDEEGVNTDFIQVEKGISRINVKLRSTEETEINGQGPMIRSTDIGKLYAKLDTLKTGDVLVLAGSIPDVMPQSIYMDIMKYLEGKD
;
A
#
# COMPACT_ATOMS: atom_id res chain seq x y z
N MET A 1 11.80 6.28 15.61
CA MET A 1 11.39 5.18 14.70
C MET A 1 10.86 5.78 13.39
N ILE A 2 10.86 5.03 12.27
CA ILE A 2 10.26 5.49 11.01
C ILE A 2 8.98 4.69 10.77
N TYR A 3 7.89 5.37 10.51
CA TYR A 3 6.61 4.78 10.13
C TYR A 3 6.23 5.23 8.73
N THR A 4 5.76 4.32 7.89
CA THR A 4 5.25 4.65 6.56
C THR A 4 3.76 4.33 6.51
N VAL A 5 2.97 5.20 5.94
CA VAL A 5 1.52 4.97 5.78
C VAL A 5 1.18 4.83 4.31
N THR A 6 0.56 3.71 3.96
CA THR A 6 0.00 3.47 2.63
C THR A 6 -1.51 3.25 2.76
N PHE A 7 -2.31 4.21 2.32
CA PHE A 7 -3.77 4.09 2.46
C PHE A 7 -4.38 3.02 1.56
N ASN A 8 -3.78 2.79 0.39
CA ASN A 8 -4.30 1.84 -0.58
C ASN A 8 -3.20 0.91 -1.12
N PRO A 9 -2.68 0.01 -0.27
CA PRO A 9 -1.75 -1.04 -0.71
C PRO A 9 -2.30 -1.85 -1.87
N SER A 10 -1.42 -2.41 -2.68
CA SER A 10 -1.78 -3.25 -3.81
C SER A 10 -0.95 -4.52 -3.87
N LEU A 11 -1.53 -5.53 -4.49
CA LEU A 11 -0.80 -6.65 -5.04
C LEU A 11 -0.61 -6.35 -6.54
N ASP A 12 0.62 -6.02 -6.94
CA ASP A 12 0.94 -5.68 -8.32
C ASP A 12 1.24 -6.95 -9.10
N TYR A 13 0.41 -7.24 -10.09
CA TYR A 13 0.56 -8.35 -11.02
C TYR A 13 1.18 -7.85 -12.32
N VAL A 14 2.45 -8.13 -12.52
CA VAL A 14 3.22 -7.75 -13.70
C VAL A 14 3.20 -8.90 -14.68
N VAL A 15 2.73 -8.63 -15.89
CA VAL A 15 2.61 -9.62 -16.97
C VAL A 15 3.34 -9.13 -18.22
N ASP A 16 4.20 -9.97 -18.76
CA ASP A 16 4.89 -9.71 -20.02
C ASP A 16 4.17 -10.45 -21.14
N VAL A 17 3.70 -9.72 -22.16
CA VAL A 17 3.04 -10.25 -23.35
C VAL A 17 3.76 -9.72 -24.58
N LYS A 18 4.30 -10.59 -25.42
CA LYS A 18 5.12 -10.21 -26.59
C LYS A 18 4.43 -9.18 -27.50
N THR A 19 3.18 -9.44 -27.84
CA THR A 19 2.37 -8.54 -28.64
C THR A 19 0.94 -8.61 -28.15
N PHE A 20 0.54 -7.62 -27.36
CA PHE A 20 -0.82 -7.54 -26.84
C PHE A 20 -1.80 -7.12 -27.93
N LYS A 21 -2.92 -7.83 -28.02
CA LYS A 21 -4.00 -7.54 -28.98
C LYS A 21 -5.33 -7.49 -28.25
N THR A 22 -6.01 -6.36 -28.36
CA THR A 22 -7.38 -6.21 -27.80
C THR A 22 -8.36 -7.14 -28.50
N GLY A 23 -9.35 -7.64 -27.76
CA GLY A 23 -10.38 -8.52 -28.28
C GLY A 23 -9.91 -9.95 -28.61
N GLN A 24 -8.69 -10.31 -28.22
CA GLN A 24 -8.12 -11.65 -28.44
C GLN A 24 -7.63 -12.27 -27.15
N VAL A 25 -7.43 -13.59 -27.14
CA VAL A 25 -6.72 -14.28 -26.07
C VAL A 25 -5.24 -13.98 -26.20
N ASN A 26 -4.67 -13.33 -25.20
CA ASN A 26 -3.24 -13.10 -25.07
C ASN A 26 -2.67 -14.06 -24.02
N ARG A 27 -1.45 -14.54 -24.24
CA ARG A 27 -0.75 -15.41 -23.30
C ARG A 27 0.51 -14.70 -22.80
N THR A 28 0.75 -14.81 -21.51
CA THR A 28 1.93 -14.25 -20.87
C THR A 28 3.18 -15.08 -21.19
N GLU A 29 4.31 -14.39 -21.35
CA GLU A 29 5.63 -15.01 -21.39
C GLU A 29 6.25 -15.12 -19.99
N GLN A 30 6.01 -14.10 -19.15
CA GLN A 30 6.43 -14.05 -17.76
C GLN A 30 5.36 -13.40 -16.89
N GLU A 31 5.34 -13.82 -15.63
CA GLU A 31 4.43 -13.29 -14.61
C GLU A 31 5.18 -13.10 -13.30
N LYS A 32 4.92 -11.98 -12.63
CA LYS A 32 5.48 -11.67 -11.32
C LYS A 32 4.46 -10.96 -10.46
N MET A 33 4.51 -11.18 -9.15
CA MET A 33 3.68 -10.48 -8.18
C MET A 33 4.55 -9.79 -7.13
N PHE A 34 4.23 -8.55 -6.82
CA PHE A 34 4.93 -7.74 -5.82
C PHE A 34 3.94 -7.04 -4.90
N PRO A 35 4.27 -6.85 -3.62
CA PRO A 35 3.56 -5.90 -2.79
C PRO A 35 3.80 -4.49 -3.33
N GLY A 36 2.76 -3.69 -3.47
CA GLY A 36 2.80 -2.34 -4.02
C GLY A 36 2.18 -1.31 -3.11
N GLY A 37 2.50 -0.06 -3.41
CA GLY A 37 2.12 1.13 -2.68
C GLY A 37 3.33 1.97 -2.33
N LYS A 38 3.23 3.29 -2.48
CA LYS A 38 4.40 4.18 -2.34
C LYS A 38 5.03 4.13 -0.96
N GLY A 39 4.23 4.11 0.11
CA GLY A 39 4.75 3.98 1.48
C GLY A 39 5.38 2.60 1.72
N ILE A 40 4.79 1.53 1.19
CA ILE A 40 5.37 0.18 1.23
C ILE A 40 6.73 0.16 0.53
N ASN A 41 6.83 0.75 -0.66
CA ASN A 41 8.09 0.83 -1.39
C ASN A 41 9.16 1.60 -0.60
N VAL A 42 8.77 2.66 0.11
CA VAL A 42 9.69 3.37 1.03
C VAL A 42 10.19 2.44 2.13
N SER A 43 9.31 1.66 2.77
CA SER A 43 9.72 0.69 3.80
C SER A 43 10.66 -0.38 3.27
N ILE A 44 10.41 -0.91 2.07
CA ILE A 44 11.30 -1.89 1.42
C ILE A 44 12.68 -1.27 1.18
N VAL A 45 12.75 -0.06 0.61
CA VAL A 45 14.01 0.64 0.36
C VAL A 45 14.75 0.93 1.67
N LEU A 46 14.07 1.41 2.70
CA LEU A 46 14.66 1.63 4.03
C LEU A 46 15.25 0.34 4.58
N ASN A 47 14.55 -0.78 4.46
CA ASN A 47 15.05 -2.07 4.92
C ASN A 47 16.31 -2.50 4.17
N HIS A 48 16.36 -2.33 2.83
CA HIS A 48 17.57 -2.60 2.03
C HIS A 48 18.74 -1.68 2.40
N LEU A 49 18.48 -0.48 2.91
CA LEU A 49 19.50 0.44 3.44
C LEU A 49 19.90 0.15 4.89
N GLY A 50 19.37 -0.91 5.49
CA GLY A 50 19.62 -1.28 6.89
C GLY A 50 18.90 -0.41 7.92
N LEU A 51 17.91 0.38 7.50
CA LEU A 51 17.09 1.22 8.36
C LEU A 51 15.77 0.52 8.69
N LYS A 52 15.43 0.47 9.97
CA LYS A 52 14.16 -0.13 10.41
C LYS A 52 13.02 0.86 10.27
N SER A 53 11.94 0.40 9.65
CA SER A 53 10.66 1.10 9.60
C SER A 53 9.52 0.14 9.91
N THR A 54 8.35 0.67 10.23
CA THR A 54 7.11 -0.10 10.35
C THR A 54 6.10 0.41 9.34
N ALA A 55 5.60 -0.48 8.50
CA ALA A 55 4.60 -0.14 7.50
C ALA A 55 3.19 -0.22 8.10
N TRP A 56 2.46 0.89 8.02
CA TRP A 56 1.05 1.03 8.38
C TRP A 56 0.20 1.21 7.13
N GLY A 57 -1.08 0.97 7.24
CA GLY A 57 -2.06 1.17 6.19
C GLY A 57 -3.24 0.24 6.37
N PHE A 58 -4.01 0.05 5.31
CA PHE A 58 -5.23 -0.75 5.34
C PHE A 58 -5.10 -1.95 4.41
N LEU A 59 -5.33 -3.14 4.95
CA LEU A 59 -5.36 -4.39 4.18
C LEU A 59 -6.71 -5.07 4.32
N ALA A 60 -7.12 -5.81 3.29
CA ALA A 60 -8.36 -6.57 3.30
C ALA A 60 -8.24 -7.87 2.50
N GLY A 61 -8.90 -8.91 2.99
CA GLY A 61 -9.07 -10.19 2.32
C GLY A 61 -7.76 -10.89 1.97
N PHE A 62 -7.85 -11.90 1.11
CA PHE A 62 -6.71 -12.76 0.76
C PHE A 62 -5.55 -12.02 0.10
N THR A 63 -5.84 -10.96 -0.67
CA THR A 63 -4.79 -10.13 -1.26
C THR A 63 -4.03 -9.30 -0.22
N GLY A 64 -4.73 -8.85 0.83
CA GLY A 64 -4.10 -8.19 1.97
C GLY A 64 -3.18 -9.13 2.75
N GLU A 65 -3.62 -10.36 2.97
CA GLU A 65 -2.80 -11.42 3.61
C GLU A 65 -1.54 -11.71 2.78
N GLU A 66 -1.67 -11.82 1.46
CA GLU A 66 -0.54 -12.06 0.57
C GLU A 66 0.45 -10.87 0.56
N ILE A 67 -0.05 -9.63 0.58
CA ILE A 67 0.80 -8.44 0.71
C ILE A 67 1.61 -8.48 2.01
N SER A 68 0.94 -8.76 3.15
CA SER A 68 1.61 -8.85 4.44
C SER A 68 2.69 -9.92 4.46
N LYS A 69 2.35 -11.12 3.97
CA LYS A 69 3.29 -12.24 3.87
C LYS A 69 4.54 -11.89 3.07
N ARG A 70 4.38 -11.26 1.89
CA ARG A 70 5.53 -10.87 1.05
C ARG A 70 6.39 -9.81 1.70
N LEU A 71 5.80 -8.89 2.45
CA LEU A 71 6.55 -7.89 3.21
C LEU A 71 7.33 -8.51 4.37
N ASP A 72 6.75 -9.52 5.04
CA ASP A 72 7.45 -10.29 6.07
C ASP A 72 8.64 -11.07 5.47
N GLU A 73 8.48 -11.67 4.29
CA GLU A 73 9.55 -12.34 3.55
C GLU A 73 10.69 -11.37 3.14
N GLU A 74 10.35 -10.10 2.84
CA GLU A 74 11.31 -9.02 2.58
C GLU A 74 11.94 -8.44 3.87
N GLY A 75 11.51 -8.91 5.05
CA GLY A 75 12.01 -8.43 6.34
C GLY A 75 11.50 -7.06 6.77
N VAL A 76 10.43 -6.58 6.17
CA VAL A 76 9.78 -5.32 6.54
C VAL A 76 8.84 -5.54 7.72
N ASN A 77 9.01 -4.75 8.79
CA ASN A 77 8.03 -4.78 9.89
C ASN A 77 6.70 -4.19 9.43
N THR A 78 5.61 -4.87 9.74
CA THR A 78 4.27 -4.47 9.35
C THR A 78 3.35 -4.36 10.56
N ASP A 79 2.43 -3.40 10.53
CA ASP A 79 1.38 -3.24 11.53
C ASP A 79 0.15 -2.60 10.87
N PHE A 80 -0.44 -3.36 9.93
CA PHE A 80 -1.58 -2.94 9.12
C PHE A 80 -2.90 -3.04 9.86
N ILE A 81 -3.81 -2.15 9.52
CA ILE A 81 -5.21 -2.18 9.95
C ILE A 81 -5.98 -3.11 9.02
N GLN A 82 -6.57 -4.17 9.58
CA GLN A 82 -7.42 -5.08 8.82
C GLN A 82 -8.80 -4.47 8.59
N VAL A 83 -9.17 -4.34 7.33
CA VAL A 83 -10.50 -3.90 6.87
C VAL A 83 -11.38 -5.13 6.65
N GLU A 84 -12.57 -5.11 7.21
CA GLU A 84 -13.45 -6.28 7.26
C GLU A 84 -14.02 -6.68 5.90
N LYS A 85 -14.28 -5.70 5.01
CA LYS A 85 -14.98 -5.96 3.74
C LYS A 85 -14.13 -5.60 2.52
N GLY A 86 -14.18 -6.47 1.53
CA GLY A 86 -13.47 -6.29 0.27
C GLY A 86 -12.13 -7.00 0.25
N ILE A 87 -11.31 -6.60 -0.69
CA ILE A 87 -9.94 -7.07 -0.88
C ILE A 87 -9.02 -5.88 -1.10
N SER A 88 -7.77 -5.99 -0.69
CA SER A 88 -6.72 -5.07 -1.14
C SER A 88 -6.61 -5.14 -2.66
N ARG A 89 -6.42 -3.98 -3.29
CA ARG A 89 -6.49 -3.90 -4.75
C ARG A 89 -5.41 -4.74 -5.43
N ILE A 90 -5.75 -5.26 -6.60
CA ILE A 90 -4.81 -5.83 -7.55
C ILE A 90 -4.58 -4.80 -8.64
N ASN A 91 -3.34 -4.49 -8.95
CA ASN A 91 -2.98 -3.71 -10.12
C ASN A 91 -2.37 -4.65 -11.15
N VAL A 92 -2.83 -4.56 -12.38
CA VAL A 92 -2.23 -5.28 -13.51
C VAL A 92 -1.28 -4.32 -14.24
N LYS A 93 -0.03 -4.73 -14.36
CA LYS A 93 0.99 -4.02 -15.13
C LYS A 93 1.34 -4.85 -16.36
N LEU A 94 0.71 -4.51 -17.47
CA LEU A 94 0.92 -5.18 -18.75
C LEU A 94 2.12 -4.56 -19.45
N ARG A 95 3.15 -5.36 -19.66
CA ARG A 95 4.31 -5.02 -20.46
C ARG A 95 4.21 -5.70 -21.82
N SER A 96 4.21 -4.90 -22.88
CA SER A 96 4.16 -5.34 -24.24
C SER A 96 4.97 -4.35 -25.11
N THR A 97 4.52 -4.04 -26.32
CA THR A 97 5.07 -2.93 -27.11
C THR A 97 4.91 -1.59 -26.37
N GLU A 98 3.86 -1.47 -25.57
CA GLU A 98 3.62 -0.34 -24.66
C GLU A 98 3.29 -0.88 -23.26
N GLU A 99 3.64 -0.11 -22.25
CA GLU A 99 3.21 -0.43 -20.88
C GLU A 99 1.78 0.09 -20.65
N THR A 100 0.94 -0.76 -20.07
CA THR A 100 -0.45 -0.43 -19.71
C THR A 100 -0.70 -0.85 -18.27
N GLU A 101 -1.28 0.04 -17.49
CA GLU A 101 -1.66 -0.25 -16.12
C GLU A 101 -3.18 -0.25 -15.96
N ILE A 102 -3.69 -1.26 -15.25
CA ILE A 102 -5.09 -1.33 -14.80
C ILE A 102 -5.05 -1.39 -13.27
N ASN A 103 -5.49 -0.31 -12.64
CA ASN A 103 -5.41 -0.16 -11.20
C ASN A 103 -6.77 -0.45 -10.55
N GLY A 104 -6.79 -1.40 -9.61
CA GLY A 104 -7.96 -1.72 -8.81
C GLY A 104 -8.28 -0.60 -7.80
N GLN A 105 -9.52 -0.58 -7.30
CA GLN A 105 -9.98 0.45 -6.36
C GLN A 105 -9.56 0.17 -4.90
N GLY A 106 -9.56 -1.09 -4.51
CA GLY A 106 -9.28 -1.50 -3.13
C GLY A 106 -10.53 -1.64 -2.26
N PRO A 107 -10.34 -1.89 -0.94
CA PRO A 107 -11.42 -2.15 -0.01
C PRO A 107 -12.16 -0.87 0.39
N MET A 108 -13.35 -1.05 0.95
CA MET A 108 -14.12 0.05 1.53
C MET A 108 -13.62 0.35 2.95
N ILE A 109 -12.82 1.40 3.08
CA ILE A 109 -12.33 1.90 4.37
C ILE A 109 -13.44 2.71 5.03
N ARG A 110 -13.82 2.34 6.25
CA ARG A 110 -14.87 3.01 7.03
C ARG A 110 -14.27 3.98 8.04
N SER A 111 -15.10 4.85 8.60
CA SER A 111 -14.70 5.79 9.67
C SER A 111 -14.08 5.06 10.88
N THR A 112 -14.59 3.86 11.20
CA THR A 112 -14.03 3.02 12.27
C THR A 112 -12.59 2.56 11.97
N ASP A 113 -12.27 2.29 10.70
CA ASP A 113 -10.92 1.90 10.29
C ASP A 113 -9.98 3.11 10.33
N ILE A 114 -10.47 4.29 9.92
CA ILE A 114 -9.74 5.55 10.06
C ILE A 114 -9.48 5.86 11.54
N GLY A 115 -10.46 5.62 12.42
CA GLY A 115 -10.28 5.76 13.88
C GLY A 115 -9.13 4.91 14.44
N LYS A 116 -8.96 3.69 13.92
CA LYS A 116 -7.80 2.84 14.28
C LYS A 116 -6.47 3.45 13.83
N LEU A 117 -6.44 4.14 12.68
CA LEU A 117 -5.24 4.85 12.24
C LEU A 117 -4.90 5.99 13.21
N TYR A 118 -5.89 6.80 13.61
CA TYR A 118 -5.66 7.86 14.59
C TYR A 118 -5.17 7.31 15.94
N ALA A 119 -5.69 6.17 16.39
CA ALA A 119 -5.17 5.50 17.59
C ALA A 119 -3.69 5.07 17.44
N LYS A 120 -3.25 4.69 16.24
CA LYS A 120 -1.82 4.45 15.96
C LYS A 120 -1.01 5.75 15.98
N LEU A 121 -1.54 6.84 15.41
CA LEU A 121 -0.88 8.15 15.45
C LEU A 121 -0.67 8.64 16.88
N ASP A 122 -1.56 8.29 17.82
CA ASP A 122 -1.42 8.61 19.25
C ASP A 122 -0.25 7.88 19.93
N THR A 123 0.28 6.84 19.33
CA THR A 123 1.45 6.10 19.85
C THR A 123 2.79 6.70 19.43
N LEU A 124 2.80 7.64 18.48
CA LEU A 124 4.02 8.31 18.03
C LEU A 124 4.66 9.12 19.14
N LYS A 125 5.98 9.18 19.10
CA LYS A 125 6.80 9.87 20.11
C LYS A 125 7.69 10.91 19.44
N THR A 126 8.12 11.88 20.21
CA THR A 126 9.12 12.86 19.79
C THR A 126 10.33 12.18 19.14
N GLY A 127 10.70 12.62 17.96
CA GLY A 127 11.80 12.06 17.17
C GLY A 127 11.40 10.90 16.26
N ASP A 128 10.14 10.46 16.27
CA ASP A 128 9.62 9.54 15.26
C ASP A 128 9.40 10.28 13.93
N VAL A 129 9.53 9.55 12.83
CA VAL A 129 9.31 10.07 11.47
C VAL A 129 8.10 9.36 10.88
N LEU A 130 7.11 10.13 10.47
CA LEU A 130 5.93 9.63 9.76
C LEU A 130 6.00 9.99 8.28
N VAL A 131 5.97 8.98 7.41
CA VAL A 131 5.96 9.13 5.96
C VAL A 131 4.56 8.84 5.44
N LEU A 132 3.87 9.87 4.98
CA LEU A 132 2.58 9.77 4.32
C LEU A 132 2.81 9.72 2.80
N ALA A 133 2.53 8.61 2.15
CA ALA A 133 2.86 8.44 0.73
C ALA A 133 1.83 7.59 -0.04
N GLY A 134 1.59 7.98 -1.26
CA GLY A 134 0.72 7.27 -2.21
C GLY A 134 -0.62 7.93 -2.44
N SER A 135 -1.46 7.26 -3.22
CA SER A 135 -2.80 7.74 -3.54
C SER A 135 -3.73 7.61 -2.34
N ILE A 136 -4.61 8.58 -2.22
CA ILE A 136 -5.72 8.57 -1.26
C ILE A 136 -6.89 7.87 -1.97
N PRO A 137 -7.47 6.80 -1.38
CA PRO A 137 -8.68 6.18 -1.93
C PRO A 137 -9.84 7.18 -2.01
N ASP A 138 -10.69 7.06 -3.04
CA ASP A 138 -11.85 7.95 -3.25
C ASP A 138 -12.85 7.93 -2.08
N VAL A 139 -12.84 6.86 -1.29
CA VAL A 139 -13.67 6.71 -0.09
C VAL A 139 -13.18 7.53 1.10
N MET A 140 -12.00 8.16 0.99
CA MET A 140 -11.39 8.98 2.03
C MET A 140 -11.37 10.46 1.62
N PRO A 141 -11.42 11.39 2.60
CA PRO A 141 -11.23 12.82 2.30
C PRO A 141 -9.88 13.06 1.63
N GLN A 142 -9.85 13.83 0.54
CA GLN A 142 -8.60 14.18 -0.13
C GLN A 142 -7.68 15.05 0.76
N SER A 143 -8.23 15.64 1.82
CA SER A 143 -7.49 16.40 2.84
C SER A 143 -6.79 15.52 3.88
N ILE A 144 -7.00 14.19 3.88
CA ILE A 144 -6.60 13.31 5.00
C ILE A 144 -5.12 13.45 5.40
N TYR A 145 -4.21 13.67 4.44
CA TYR A 145 -2.79 13.89 4.76
C TYR A 145 -2.59 15.19 5.55
N MET A 146 -3.28 16.26 5.14
CA MET A 146 -3.24 17.54 5.84
C MET A 146 -3.90 17.45 7.21
N ASP A 147 -4.99 16.69 7.32
CA ASP A 147 -5.72 16.50 8.58
C ASP A 147 -4.85 15.72 9.58
N ILE A 148 -4.10 14.71 9.12
CA ILE A 148 -3.13 13.99 9.95
C ILE A 148 -2.00 14.91 10.41
N MET A 149 -1.43 15.73 9.51
CA MET A 149 -0.38 16.67 9.89
C MET A 149 -0.87 17.67 10.95
N LYS A 150 -2.04 18.25 10.76
CA LYS A 150 -2.66 19.14 11.76
C LYS A 150 -2.94 18.43 13.10
N TYR A 151 -3.38 17.18 13.04
CA TYR A 151 -3.62 16.37 14.25
C TYR A 151 -2.34 16.15 15.06
N LEU A 152 -1.20 16.06 14.38
CA LEU A 152 0.09 15.85 15.01
C LEU A 152 0.79 17.17 15.39
N GLU A 153 0.33 18.33 14.89
CA GLU A 153 0.82 19.64 15.33
C GLU A 153 0.62 19.80 16.84
N GLY A 154 1.71 20.06 17.56
CA GLY A 154 1.71 20.20 19.02
C GLY A 154 1.80 18.90 19.81
N LYS A 155 2.01 17.78 19.16
CA LYS A 155 2.46 16.53 19.79
C LYS A 155 3.99 16.46 19.64
N ASP A 156 4.69 17.21 20.47
CA ASP A 156 6.16 17.20 20.54
C ASP A 156 6.70 15.96 21.27
#